data_7bf06097b1ec6f0524353b99676493b8
#
_entry.id   7bf06097b1ec6f0524353b99676493b8
#
_cell.length_a   1.000
_cell.length_b   1.000
_cell.length_c   1.000
_cell.angle_alpha   90.00
_cell.angle_beta   90.00
_cell.angle_gamma   90.00
#
_symmetry.space_group_name_H-M   'P 1'
#
loop_
_entity.id
_entity.type
_entity.pdbx_description
1 polymer ?
#
loop_
_entity_poly.entity_id
_entity_poly.type
_entity_poly.pdbx_seq_one_letter_code
_entity_poly.pdbx_strand_id
1 'polypeptide(L)'
;HGNYFKNDKNEWGWQRPRLFCTTEDMFTQSFVLPYVIPMLENAGAIVYTPRERDTQKNEIIVDNDTPNASLYLEVGSKKANWTNAPVRGFAQKKTIYKEGENPFTDGTCRFIPTERKKKKNKDQVFAEWVPTLPATGKYAVYVSYQTLPNSVSDAKYLVFHNGGVTEF
;
A
#
# COMPACT_ATOMS: atom_id res chain seq x y z
N HIS A 1 -5.36 15.42 13.86
CA HIS A 1 -4.90 14.66 12.70
C HIS A 1 -6.03 14.51 11.69
N GLY A 2 -5.83 14.96 10.47
CA GLY A 2 -6.84 14.93 9.41
C GLY A 2 -6.92 13.57 8.69
N ASN A 3 -7.04 12.46 9.43
CA ASN A 3 -7.13 11.14 8.83
C ASN A 3 -8.50 10.87 8.24
N TYR A 4 -8.51 10.15 7.12
CA TYR A 4 -9.70 9.50 6.59
C TYR A 4 -9.77 8.07 7.13
N PHE A 5 -10.84 7.74 7.81
CA PHE A 5 -10.94 6.49 8.55
C PHE A 5 -12.38 6.01 8.70
N LYS A 6 -12.55 4.80 9.17
CA LYS A 6 -13.84 4.23 9.50
C LYS A 6 -14.12 4.45 10.99
N ASN A 7 -15.19 5.17 11.29
CA ASN A 7 -15.57 5.49 12.66
C ASN A 7 -16.25 4.30 13.38
N ASP A 8 -16.56 4.47 14.66
CA ASP A 8 -17.22 3.44 15.49
C ASP A 8 -18.62 3.06 14.98
N LYS A 9 -19.26 3.91 14.18
CA LYS A 9 -20.53 3.63 13.52
C LYS A 9 -20.36 2.90 12.18
N ASN A 10 -19.13 2.50 11.85
CA ASN A 10 -18.82 1.81 10.60
C ASN A 10 -18.96 2.68 9.34
N GLU A 11 -18.91 4.00 9.49
CA GLU A 11 -18.99 4.98 8.40
C GLU A 11 -17.61 5.54 8.09
N TRP A 12 -17.31 5.73 6.80
CA TRP A 12 -16.09 6.37 6.35
C TRP A 12 -16.23 7.89 6.43
N GLY A 13 -15.20 8.55 6.95
CA GLY A 13 -15.22 9.99 7.07
C GLY A 13 -13.88 10.57 7.46
N TRP A 14 -13.76 11.88 7.32
CA TRP A 14 -12.61 12.63 7.79
C TRP A 14 -12.72 12.86 9.29
N GLN A 15 -11.65 12.62 10.01
CA GLN A 15 -11.56 12.96 11.46
C GLN A 15 -11.75 14.45 11.71
N ARG A 16 -11.32 15.28 10.77
CA ARG A 16 -11.53 16.71 10.76
C ARG A 16 -12.15 17.11 9.41
N PRO A 17 -13.12 18.03 9.39
CA PRO A 17 -13.70 18.51 8.13
C PRO A 17 -12.63 19.14 7.26
N ARG A 18 -12.80 19.00 5.96
CA ARG A 18 -11.92 19.66 4.99
C ARG A 18 -12.01 21.16 5.14
N LEU A 19 -10.85 21.81 5.04
CA LEU A 19 -10.77 23.27 4.98
C LEU A 19 -10.52 23.67 3.52
N PHE A 20 -11.51 24.24 2.89
CA PHE A 20 -11.49 24.55 1.44
C PHE A 20 -11.14 23.32 0.59
N CYS A 21 -10.05 23.34 -0.14
CA CYS A 21 -9.58 22.23 -0.98
C CYS A 21 -8.46 21.38 -0.34
N THR A 22 -8.18 21.56 0.95
CA THR A 22 -7.14 20.81 1.67
C THR A 22 -7.70 20.11 2.91
N THR A 23 -6.88 19.27 3.51
CA THR A 23 -7.13 18.60 4.79
C THR A 23 -6.09 19.06 5.82
N GLU A 24 -6.37 18.87 7.11
CA GLU A 24 -5.50 19.35 8.18
C GLU A 24 -4.07 18.79 8.09
N ASP A 25 -3.95 17.51 7.76
CA ASP A 25 -2.65 16.84 7.59
C ASP A 25 -1.88 17.37 6.37
N MET A 26 -2.53 17.50 5.24
CA MET A 26 -1.89 18.02 4.02
C MET A 26 -1.48 19.48 4.18
N PHE A 27 -2.33 20.29 4.80
CA PHE A 27 -2.02 21.69 5.07
C PHE A 27 -0.76 21.82 5.93
N THR A 28 -0.69 21.10 7.04
CA THR A 28 0.46 21.15 7.94
C THR A 28 1.72 20.64 7.27
N GLN A 29 1.64 19.51 6.57
CA GLN A 29 2.79 18.93 5.86
C GLN A 29 3.34 19.85 4.78
N SER A 30 2.48 20.64 4.11
CA SER A 30 2.87 21.51 3.00
C SER A 30 3.87 22.60 3.38
N PHE A 31 3.98 22.95 4.65
CA PHE A 31 4.96 23.94 5.12
C PHE A 31 5.96 23.39 6.16
N VAL A 32 5.57 22.40 6.98
CA VAL A 32 6.48 21.84 7.97
C VAL A 32 7.63 21.08 7.29
N LEU A 33 7.33 20.20 6.35
CA LEU A 33 8.36 19.40 5.70
C LEU A 33 9.31 20.22 4.80
N PRO A 34 8.82 21.08 3.88
CA PRO A 34 9.72 21.78 2.96
C PRO A 34 10.37 23.04 3.56
N TYR A 35 9.85 23.61 4.64
CA TYR A 35 10.33 24.87 5.16
C TYR A 35 10.79 24.80 6.63
N VAL A 36 9.89 24.43 7.56
CA VAL A 36 10.18 24.51 9.00
C VAL A 36 11.32 23.58 9.39
N ILE A 37 11.28 22.32 8.94
CA ILE A 37 12.33 21.34 9.27
C ILE A 37 13.68 21.76 8.68
N PRO A 38 13.83 22.08 7.41
CA PRO A 38 15.10 22.56 6.86
C PRO A 38 15.62 23.83 7.53
N MET A 39 14.75 24.76 7.88
CA MET A 39 15.16 25.98 8.61
C MET A 39 15.74 25.66 9.99
N LEU A 40 15.12 24.76 10.74
CA LEU A 40 15.62 24.33 12.05
C LEU A 40 16.94 23.57 11.92
N GLU A 41 17.06 22.67 10.97
CA GLU A 41 18.28 21.90 10.72
C GLU A 41 19.43 22.79 10.25
N ASN A 42 19.17 23.77 9.40
CA ASN A 42 20.15 24.77 8.99
C ASN A 42 20.60 25.67 10.15
N ALA A 43 19.75 25.85 11.15
CA ALA A 43 20.10 26.54 12.39
C ALA A 43 20.85 25.65 13.40
N GLY A 44 21.17 24.40 13.04
CA GLY A 44 21.90 23.44 13.88
C GLY A 44 21.03 22.58 14.79
N ALA A 45 19.72 22.60 14.65
CA ALA A 45 18.83 21.74 15.43
C ALA A 45 18.81 20.31 14.88
N ILE A 46 18.66 19.31 15.77
CA ILE A 46 18.35 17.94 15.43
C ILE A 46 16.83 17.79 15.49
N VAL A 47 16.20 17.54 14.34
CA VAL A 47 14.74 17.48 14.24
C VAL A 47 14.27 16.04 14.13
N TYR A 48 13.44 15.61 15.08
CA TYR A 48 12.76 14.33 15.04
C TYR A 48 11.29 14.50 14.64
N THR A 49 10.82 13.69 13.70
CA THR A 49 9.43 13.69 13.26
C THR A 49 8.80 12.33 13.51
N PRO A 50 7.57 12.24 14.01
CA PRO A 50 6.86 10.96 14.19
C PRO A 50 6.34 10.39 12.88
N ARG A 51 6.42 11.15 11.79
CA ARG A 51 6.02 10.75 10.45
C ARG A 51 7.21 10.78 9.50
N GLU A 52 7.12 10.00 8.44
CA GLU A 52 8.10 10.05 7.36
C GLU A 52 8.17 11.45 6.76
N ARG A 53 9.38 11.87 6.40
CA ARG A 53 9.61 13.16 5.74
C ARG A 53 9.43 13.08 4.23
N ASP A 54 9.23 11.88 3.72
CA ASP A 54 9.04 11.64 2.30
C ASP A 54 7.72 12.23 1.83
N THR A 55 7.79 13.05 0.80
CA THR A 55 6.63 13.63 0.13
C THR A 55 6.06 12.71 -0.95
N GLN A 56 6.59 11.49 -1.07
CA GLN A 56 6.17 10.44 -1.99
C GLN A 56 6.13 10.89 -3.47
N LYS A 57 7.08 11.71 -3.88
CA LYS A 57 7.21 12.17 -5.27
C LYS A 57 7.42 11.03 -6.27
N ASN A 58 8.00 9.93 -5.79
CA ASN A 58 8.31 8.74 -6.58
C ASN A 58 7.41 7.56 -6.18
N GLU A 59 6.20 7.84 -5.75
CA GLU A 59 5.23 6.80 -5.42
C GLU A 59 4.82 6.00 -6.66
N ILE A 60 4.82 4.68 -6.52
CA ILE A 60 4.36 3.75 -7.54
C ILE A 60 3.42 2.76 -6.90
N ILE A 61 2.26 2.62 -7.48
CA ILE A 61 1.26 1.63 -7.09
C ILE A 61 1.18 0.59 -8.20
N VAL A 62 1.42 -0.66 -7.86
CA VAL A 62 1.19 -1.82 -8.72
C VAL A 62 0.06 -2.61 -8.12
N ASP A 63 -1.04 -2.71 -8.83
CA ASP A 63 -2.27 -3.33 -8.38
C ASP A 63 -2.79 -4.31 -9.42
N ASN A 64 -3.49 -5.34 -8.99
CA ASN A 64 -4.07 -6.34 -9.91
C ASN A 64 -5.15 -5.76 -10.84
N ASP A 65 -5.76 -4.64 -10.47
CA ASP A 65 -6.75 -3.90 -11.27
C ASP A 65 -6.11 -2.76 -12.09
N THR A 66 -4.79 -2.61 -12.04
CA THR A 66 -4.09 -1.58 -12.82
C THR A 66 -4.14 -1.90 -14.32
N PRO A 67 -4.40 -0.91 -15.19
CA PRO A 67 -4.51 -1.14 -16.64
C PRO A 67 -3.26 -1.73 -17.30
N ASN A 68 -2.10 -1.60 -16.66
CA ASN A 68 -0.82 -2.12 -17.16
C ASN A 68 -0.56 -3.53 -16.63
N ALA A 69 -1.22 -4.52 -17.23
CA ALA A 69 -1.11 -5.93 -16.84
C ALA A 69 0.33 -6.50 -16.85
N SER A 70 1.29 -5.82 -17.49
CA SER A 70 2.69 -6.25 -17.53
C SER A 70 3.43 -6.08 -16.21
N LEU A 71 2.87 -5.36 -15.25
CA LEU A 71 3.48 -5.09 -13.94
C LEU A 71 2.95 -6.01 -12.82
N TYR A 72 1.96 -6.81 -13.11
CA TYR A 72 1.36 -7.76 -12.18
C TYR A 72 1.18 -9.12 -12.83
N LEU A 73 1.60 -10.17 -12.14
CA LEU A 73 1.51 -11.55 -12.60
C LEU A 73 1.02 -12.47 -11.48
N GLU A 74 0.11 -13.38 -11.82
CA GLU A 74 -0.33 -14.46 -10.95
C GLU A 74 0.06 -15.82 -11.54
N VAL A 75 0.68 -16.65 -10.73
CA VAL A 75 1.00 -18.04 -11.08
C VAL A 75 0.24 -18.96 -10.14
N GLY A 76 -0.62 -19.77 -10.70
CA GLY A 76 -1.35 -20.83 -10.00
C GLY A 76 -0.73 -22.19 -10.22
N SER A 77 -1.35 -23.22 -9.65
CA SER A 77 -1.01 -24.63 -9.88
C SER A 77 -2.18 -25.35 -10.55
N LYS A 78 -1.98 -26.62 -10.89
CA LYS A 78 -3.06 -27.49 -11.38
C LYS A 78 -4.23 -27.65 -10.38
N LYS A 79 -3.98 -27.36 -9.09
CA LYS A 79 -4.93 -27.58 -7.99
C LYS A 79 -5.45 -26.32 -7.36
N ALA A 80 -4.74 -25.21 -7.50
CA ALA A 80 -5.11 -23.94 -6.90
C ALA A 80 -4.83 -22.80 -7.87
N ASN A 81 -5.85 -22.00 -8.13
CA ASN A 81 -5.79 -20.83 -8.99
C ASN A 81 -6.16 -19.58 -8.20
N TRP A 82 -5.60 -18.46 -8.61
CA TRP A 82 -5.98 -17.16 -8.11
C TRP A 82 -7.42 -16.82 -8.50
N THR A 83 -8.18 -16.33 -7.57
CA THR A 83 -9.58 -15.91 -7.77
C THR A 83 -9.87 -14.63 -7.02
N ASN A 84 -10.96 -13.97 -7.37
CA ASN A 84 -11.42 -12.82 -6.60
C ASN A 84 -11.96 -13.28 -5.25
N ALA A 85 -11.52 -12.62 -4.19
CA ALA A 85 -12.09 -12.80 -2.86
C ALA A 85 -13.54 -12.26 -2.79
N PRO A 86 -14.36 -12.72 -1.84
CA PRO A 86 -15.72 -12.22 -1.65
C PRO A 86 -15.77 -10.79 -1.08
N VAL A 87 -14.61 -10.16 -0.89
CA VAL A 87 -14.46 -8.79 -0.42
C VAL A 87 -13.82 -7.92 -1.49
N ARG A 88 -14.10 -6.63 -1.44
CA ARG A 88 -13.46 -5.66 -2.36
C ARG A 88 -12.05 -5.31 -1.89
N GLY A 89 -11.21 -4.99 -2.83
CA GLY A 89 -9.86 -4.50 -2.62
C GLY A 89 -9.77 -2.99 -2.76
N PHE A 90 -8.58 -2.48 -2.51
CA PHE A 90 -8.20 -1.11 -2.79
C PHE A 90 -7.57 -1.10 -4.19
N ALA A 91 -8.16 -0.37 -5.12
CA ALA A 91 -7.59 -0.21 -6.44
C ALA A 91 -6.55 0.93 -6.43
N GLN A 92 -6.80 1.99 -7.15
CA GLN A 92 -5.92 3.15 -7.15
C GLN A 92 -6.42 4.20 -6.17
N LYS A 93 -5.54 4.69 -5.29
CA LYS A 93 -5.91 5.75 -4.35
C LYS A 93 -6.30 7.03 -5.09
N LYS A 94 -7.28 7.74 -4.55
CA LYS A 94 -7.65 9.08 -4.96
C LYS A 94 -6.83 10.11 -4.20
N THR A 95 -6.61 11.26 -4.80
CA THR A 95 -5.96 12.38 -4.11
C THR A 95 -6.79 12.83 -2.90
N ILE A 96 -8.12 12.81 -3.03
CA ILE A 96 -9.04 13.22 -1.97
C ILE A 96 -10.29 12.35 -2.01
N TYR A 97 -10.68 11.78 -0.86
CA TYR A 97 -11.94 11.07 -0.67
C TYR A 97 -13.04 12.02 -0.23
N LYS A 98 -14.25 11.81 -0.74
CA LYS A 98 -15.46 12.50 -0.27
C LYS A 98 -15.91 11.88 1.05
N GLU A 99 -16.64 12.65 1.85
CA GLU A 99 -17.26 12.14 3.07
C GLU A 99 -18.15 10.93 2.76
N GLY A 100 -18.03 9.88 3.53
CA GLY A 100 -18.75 8.61 3.33
C GLY A 100 -18.20 7.68 2.24
N GLU A 101 -17.22 8.10 1.46
CA GLU A 101 -16.65 7.31 0.38
C GLU A 101 -15.75 6.19 0.94
N ASN A 102 -16.05 4.94 0.60
CA ASN A 102 -15.23 3.81 1.00
C ASN A 102 -14.07 3.60 0.01
N PRO A 103 -12.79 3.72 0.42
CA PRO A 103 -11.65 3.54 -0.47
C PRO A 103 -11.45 2.10 -0.96
N PHE A 104 -12.16 1.13 -0.41
CA PHE A 104 -12.03 -0.29 -0.73
C PHE A 104 -13.20 -0.85 -1.54
N THR A 105 -13.94 -0.03 -2.27
CA THR A 105 -15.08 -0.50 -3.08
C THR A 105 -14.80 -0.62 -4.57
N ASP A 106 -13.73 -0.04 -5.05
CA ASP A 106 -13.49 0.11 -6.50
C ASP A 106 -12.53 -0.97 -7.05
N GLY A 107 -11.86 -1.72 -6.18
CA GLY A 107 -10.89 -2.73 -6.56
C GLY A 107 -11.33 -4.15 -6.23
N THR A 108 -10.57 -5.11 -6.75
CA THR A 108 -10.70 -6.53 -6.41
C THR A 108 -9.61 -6.94 -5.43
N CYS A 109 -9.92 -7.88 -4.55
CA CYS A 109 -8.96 -8.54 -3.68
C CYS A 109 -8.71 -9.94 -4.24
N ARG A 110 -7.45 -10.28 -4.46
CA ARG A 110 -7.07 -11.59 -5.01
C ARG A 110 -6.71 -12.55 -3.89
N PHE A 111 -7.13 -13.79 -4.01
CA PHE A 111 -6.73 -14.83 -3.06
C PHE A 111 -6.48 -16.16 -3.77
N ILE A 112 -5.72 -17.01 -3.12
CA ILE A 112 -5.47 -18.38 -3.55
C ILE A 112 -5.49 -19.31 -2.34
N PRO A 113 -6.11 -20.50 -2.42
CA PRO A 113 -6.07 -21.47 -1.34
C PRO A 113 -4.64 -21.96 -1.10
N THR A 114 -4.24 -22.05 0.17
CA THR A 114 -2.95 -22.63 0.53
C THR A 114 -2.95 -24.14 0.32
N GLU A 115 -1.86 -24.67 -0.19
CA GLU A 115 -1.66 -26.12 -0.31
C GLU A 115 -0.77 -26.64 0.82
N ARG A 116 -1.15 -27.77 1.44
CA ARG A 116 -0.27 -28.46 2.39
C ARG A 116 1.00 -28.92 1.69
N LYS A 117 2.16 -28.61 2.25
CA LYS A 117 3.47 -29.09 1.75
C LYS A 117 3.49 -30.64 1.75
N LYS A 118 3.30 -31.24 0.59
CA LYS A 118 3.57 -32.66 0.37
C LYS A 118 4.52 -32.77 -0.83
N LYS A 119 5.82 -33.07 -0.52
CA LYS A 119 6.92 -33.41 -1.45
C LYS A 119 7.64 -32.28 -2.20
N LYS A 120 8.91 -32.58 -2.53
CA LYS A 120 9.99 -31.71 -3.03
C LYS A 120 9.80 -31.04 -4.40
N ASN A 121 8.78 -31.32 -5.16
CA ASN A 121 8.54 -30.73 -6.49
C ASN A 121 7.07 -30.27 -6.59
N LYS A 122 6.76 -29.11 -6.02
CA LYS A 122 5.46 -28.48 -6.22
C LYS A 122 5.60 -27.27 -7.10
N ASP A 123 4.66 -27.11 -8.01
CA ASP A 123 4.43 -25.88 -8.74
C ASP A 123 4.39 -24.73 -7.75
N GLN A 124 5.28 -23.77 -7.90
CA GLN A 124 5.27 -22.60 -7.04
C GLN A 124 4.04 -21.74 -7.40
N VAL A 125 3.24 -21.45 -6.39
CA VAL A 125 2.10 -20.55 -6.49
C VAL A 125 2.54 -19.22 -5.92
N PHE A 126 2.47 -18.16 -6.72
CA PHE A 126 2.87 -16.82 -6.29
C PHE A 126 2.14 -15.73 -7.06
N ALA A 127 2.17 -14.54 -6.53
CA ALA A 127 1.89 -13.31 -7.26
C ALA A 127 3.15 -12.44 -7.26
N GLU A 128 3.36 -11.74 -8.35
CA GLU A 128 4.53 -10.89 -8.56
C GLU A 128 4.09 -9.49 -8.94
N TRP A 129 4.71 -8.49 -8.33
CA TRP A 129 4.55 -7.08 -8.63
C TRP A 129 5.89 -6.51 -9.09
N VAL A 130 5.93 -5.97 -10.28
CA VAL A 130 7.15 -5.42 -10.88
C VAL A 130 6.97 -3.92 -11.12
N PRO A 131 7.34 -3.08 -10.15
CA PRO A 131 7.23 -1.63 -10.30
C PRO A 131 8.27 -1.09 -11.29
N THR A 132 7.87 -0.15 -12.14
CA THR A 132 8.80 0.64 -12.94
C THR A 132 9.22 1.87 -12.13
N LEU A 133 10.41 1.80 -11.53
CA LEU A 133 10.92 2.86 -10.67
C LEU A 133 11.37 4.07 -11.50
N PRO A 134 10.93 5.31 -11.16
CA PRO A 134 11.30 6.52 -11.91
C PRO A 134 12.72 6.97 -11.65
N ALA A 135 13.33 6.57 -10.55
CA ALA A 135 14.69 6.94 -10.18
C ALA A 135 15.33 5.84 -9.32
N THR A 136 16.66 5.82 -9.32
CA THR A 136 17.43 4.99 -8.39
C THR A 136 17.36 5.59 -6.99
N GLY A 137 17.14 4.75 -5.97
CA GLY A 137 17.05 5.23 -4.59
C GLY A 137 16.63 4.15 -3.61
N LYS A 138 16.38 4.58 -2.38
CA LYS A 138 15.78 3.72 -1.34
C LYS A 138 14.27 3.94 -1.37
N TYR A 139 13.53 2.86 -1.41
CA TYR A 139 12.07 2.86 -1.44
C TYR A 139 11.53 2.10 -0.22
N ALA A 140 10.52 2.66 0.42
CA ALA A 140 9.68 1.92 1.36
C ALA A 140 8.70 1.06 0.53
N VAL A 141 8.59 -0.21 0.88
CA VAL A 141 7.71 -1.16 0.20
C VAL A 141 6.54 -1.50 1.12
N TYR A 142 5.34 -1.30 0.63
CA TYR A 142 4.10 -1.59 1.34
C TYR A 142 3.27 -2.60 0.55
N VAL A 143 2.58 -3.48 1.26
CA VAL A 143 1.65 -4.45 0.68
C VAL A 143 0.26 -4.20 1.22
N SER A 144 -0.72 -4.03 0.33
CA SER A 144 -2.12 -3.93 0.69
C SER A 144 -2.78 -5.30 0.61
N TYR A 145 -3.45 -5.72 1.67
CA TYR A 145 -4.18 -6.99 1.72
C TYR A 145 -5.41 -6.90 2.61
N GLN A 146 -6.35 -7.80 2.40
CA GLN A 146 -7.51 -7.99 3.25
C GLN A 146 -7.37 -9.27 4.07
N THR A 147 -7.62 -9.19 5.36
CA THR A 147 -7.68 -10.37 6.22
C THR A 147 -9.04 -11.04 6.10
N LEU A 148 -9.05 -12.26 5.61
CA LEU A 148 -10.25 -13.11 5.56
C LEU A 148 -10.26 -14.06 6.75
N PRO A 149 -11.43 -14.65 7.12
CA PRO A 149 -11.55 -15.52 8.29
C PRO A 149 -10.56 -16.70 8.32
N ASN A 150 -10.11 -17.17 7.17
CA ASN A 150 -9.17 -18.30 7.04
C ASN A 150 -7.84 -17.87 6.43
N SER A 151 -7.47 -16.60 6.50
CA SER A 151 -6.16 -16.14 6.04
C SER A 151 -5.04 -16.78 6.86
N VAL A 152 -3.96 -17.17 6.17
CA VAL A 152 -2.75 -17.62 6.84
C VAL A 152 -2.05 -16.43 7.50
N SER A 153 -1.33 -16.69 8.59
CA SER A 153 -0.55 -15.68 9.31
C SER A 153 0.92 -15.63 8.90
N ASP A 154 1.33 -16.53 8.02
CA ASP A 154 2.72 -16.78 7.61
C ASP A 154 2.90 -16.71 6.08
N ALA A 155 2.19 -15.79 5.43
CA ALA A 155 2.38 -15.52 4.01
C ALA A 155 3.80 -14.99 3.78
N LYS A 156 4.54 -15.67 2.92
CA LYS A 156 5.93 -15.33 2.61
C LYS A 156 6.00 -14.25 1.54
N TYR A 157 6.72 -13.18 1.83
CA TYR A 157 7.03 -12.12 0.88
C TYR A 157 8.52 -12.10 0.56
N LEU A 158 8.86 -11.93 -0.71
CA LEU A 158 10.23 -11.77 -1.20
C LEU A 158 10.35 -10.43 -1.90
N VAL A 159 11.26 -9.60 -1.43
CA VAL A 159 11.57 -8.32 -2.06
C VAL A 159 12.91 -8.43 -2.76
N PHE A 160 12.90 -8.34 -4.09
CA PHE A 160 14.09 -8.33 -4.92
C PHE A 160 14.60 -6.90 -5.07
N HIS A 161 15.87 -6.67 -4.77
CA HIS A 161 16.50 -5.35 -4.82
C HIS A 161 17.96 -5.46 -5.25
N ASN A 162 18.62 -4.35 -5.48
CA ASN A 162 20.01 -4.34 -5.99
C ASN A 162 21.02 -5.06 -5.09
N GLY A 163 20.77 -5.14 -3.79
CA GLY A 163 21.61 -5.88 -2.83
C GLY A 163 21.26 -7.36 -2.66
N GLY A 164 20.29 -7.90 -3.42
CA GLY A 164 19.86 -9.30 -3.31
C GLY A 164 18.36 -9.46 -3.09
N VAL A 165 17.98 -10.40 -2.23
CA VAL A 165 16.58 -10.71 -1.91
C VAL A 165 16.40 -10.67 -0.39
N THR A 166 15.40 -9.94 0.06
CA THR A 166 14.96 -9.94 1.46
C THR A 166 13.66 -10.72 1.60
N GLU A 167 13.60 -11.61 2.56
CA GLU A 167 12.44 -12.43 2.91
C GLU A 167 11.78 -11.89 4.19
N PHE A 168 10.44 -11.79 4.17
CA PHE A 168 9.59 -11.38 5.29
C PHE A 168 8.52 -12.43 5.58
#